data_adda7c5eca97761c92d449f8dd697c72
#
_entry.id   adda7c5eca97761c92d449f8dd697c72
#
_cell.length_a   1.000
_cell.length_b   1.000
_cell.length_c   1.000
_cell.angle_alpha   90.00
_cell.angle_beta   90.00
_cell.angle_gamma   90.00
#
_symmetry.space_group_name_H-M   'P 1'
#
loop_
_entity.id
_entity.type
_entity.pdbx_description
1 polymer ?
#
loop_
_entity_poly.entity_id
_entity_poly.type
_entity_poly.pdbx_seq_one_letter_code
_entity_poly.pdbx_strand_id
1 'polypeptide(L)' 'MNIEKAKEKLNSISIWKGKIIVKPLEGGITNHNYIITDNNDKYVARFG' A
#
# COMPACT_ATOMS: atom_id res chain seq x y z
N MET A 1 4.29 -4.70 -10.88
CA MET A 1 4.80 -3.61 -10.02
C MET A 1 5.40 -4.22 -8.75
N ASN A 2 6.53 -3.74 -8.32
CA ASN A 2 7.12 -4.26 -7.09
C ASN A 2 6.75 -3.37 -5.91
N ILE A 3 7.06 -3.86 -4.72
CA ILE A 3 6.61 -3.18 -3.50
C ILE A 3 7.29 -1.82 -3.32
N GLU A 4 8.48 -1.65 -3.81
CA GLU A 4 9.18 -0.38 -3.70
C GLU A 4 8.49 0.71 -4.48
N LYS A 5 8.06 0.39 -5.69
CA LYS A 5 7.31 1.34 -6.49
C LYS A 5 5.94 1.64 -5.90
N ALA A 6 5.32 0.62 -5.34
CA ALA A 6 4.04 0.82 -4.66
C ALA A 6 4.22 1.77 -3.48
N LYS A 7 5.29 1.60 -2.71
CA LYS A 7 5.57 2.49 -1.59
C LYS A 7 5.79 3.91 -2.04
N GLU A 8 6.52 4.10 -3.13
CA GLU A 8 6.75 5.44 -3.65
C GLU A 8 5.45 6.12 -4.04
N LYS A 9 4.60 5.41 -4.75
CA LYS A 9 3.32 5.97 -5.16
C LYS A 9 2.44 6.29 -3.97
N LEU A 10 2.41 5.42 -2.99
CA LEU A 10 1.60 5.63 -1.80
C LEU A 10 2.12 6.79 -0.98
N ASN A 11 3.44 6.91 -0.86
CA ASN A 11 4.02 8.01 -0.10
C ASN A 11 3.83 9.37 -0.76
N SER A 12 3.53 9.38 -2.05
CA SER A 12 3.29 10.65 -2.74
C SER A 12 1.88 11.17 -2.48
N ILE A 13 1.02 10.36 -1.88
CA ILE A 13 -0.33 10.77 -1.55
C ILE A 13 -0.31 11.42 -0.16
N SER A 14 -1.01 12.53 -0.01
CA SER A 14 -0.95 13.33 1.22
C SER A 14 -2.04 13.00 2.22
N ILE A 15 -2.64 11.84 2.14
CA ILE A 15 -3.73 11.51 3.05
C ILE A 15 -3.25 10.84 4.33
N TRP A 16 -1.99 10.45 4.38
CA TRP A 16 -1.48 9.71 5.52
C TRP A 16 -1.17 10.63 6.69
N LYS A 17 -1.47 10.15 7.88
CA LYS A 17 -1.25 10.93 9.10
C LYS A 17 0.20 10.87 9.57
N GLY A 18 0.92 9.86 9.14
CA GLY A 18 2.30 9.72 9.52
C GLY A 18 2.96 8.64 8.70
N LYS A 19 3.89 7.93 9.30
CA LYS A 19 4.58 6.85 8.62
C LYS A 19 3.62 5.70 8.33
N ILE A 20 3.64 5.23 7.10
CA ILE A 20 2.80 4.11 6.72
C ILE A 20 3.64 2.85 6.60
N ILE A 21 2.99 1.71 6.83
CA ILE A 21 3.58 0.41 6.62
C ILE A 21 2.84 -0.22 5.45
N VAL A 22 3.59 -0.65 4.46
CA VAL A 22 3.00 -1.23 3.25
C VAL A 22 3.42 -2.69 3.19
N LYS A 23 2.43 -3.57 3.07
CA LYS A 23 2.68 -5.00 2.94
C LYS A 23 1.92 -5.55 1.75
N PRO A 24 2.49 -6.52 1.03
CA PRO A 24 1.75 -7.13 -0.07
C PRO A 24 0.61 -7.97 0.47
N LEU A 25 -0.52 -7.89 -0.21
CA LEU A 25 -1.67 -8.70 0.13
C LEU A 25 -1.61 -9.98 -0.70
N GLU A 26 -1.36 -11.08 -0.04
CA GLU A 26 -1.22 -12.35 -0.73
C GLU A 26 -2.58 -12.97 -1.00
N GLY A 27 -2.60 -13.90 -1.95
CA GLY A 27 -3.81 -14.59 -2.31
C GLY A 27 -4.33 -14.24 -3.69
N GLY A 28 -3.83 -13.16 -4.26
CA GLY A 28 -4.17 -12.79 -5.61
C GLY A 28 -3.22 -13.43 -6.60
N ILE A 29 -3.68 -13.69 -7.79
CA ILE A 29 -2.84 -14.31 -8.80
C ILE A 29 -2.04 -13.27 -9.56
N THR A 30 -2.68 -12.21 -9.98
CA THR A 30 -2.04 -11.21 -10.81
C THR A 30 -2.22 -9.80 -10.32
N ASN A 31 -2.96 -9.62 -9.25
CA ASN A 31 -3.27 -8.29 -8.77
C ASN A 31 -2.18 -7.74 -7.87
N HIS A 32 -1.94 -6.46 -8.01
CA HIS A 32 -0.98 -5.76 -7.19
C HIS A 32 -1.73 -5.06 -6.06
N ASN A 33 -2.08 -5.85 -5.06
CA ASN A 33 -2.81 -5.35 -3.90
C ASN A 33 -1.88 -5.23 -2.72
N TYR A 34 -2.04 -4.17 -1.95
CA TYR A 34 -1.19 -3.93 -0.79
C TYR A 34 -2.04 -3.47 0.37
N ILE A 35 -1.64 -3.88 1.57
CA ILE A 35 -2.26 -3.40 2.79
C ILE A 35 -1.39 -2.28 3.33
N ILE A 36 -2.02 -1.15 3.60
CA ILE A 36 -1.34 0.01 4.16
C ILE A 36 -1.85 0.20 5.57
N THR A 37 -0.94 0.29 6.51
CA THR A 37 -1.28 0.63 7.88
C THR A 37 -0.79 2.03 8.16
N ASP A 38 -1.73 2.91 8.51
CA ASP A 38 -1.42 4.29 8.86
C ASP A 38 -1.90 4.50 10.29
N ASN A 39 -0.96 4.49 11.22
CA ASN A 39 -1.24 4.57 12.64
C ASN A 39 -2.10 3.35 13.03
N ASN A 40 -3.36 3.54 13.35
CA ASN A 40 -4.26 2.43 13.67
C ASN A 40 -5.24 2.10 12.56
N ASP A 41 -5.14 2.80 11.44
CA ASP A 41 -6.04 2.61 10.32
C ASP A 41 -5.42 1.71 9.27
N LYS A 42 -6.24 0.88 8.68
CA LYS A 42 -5.80 -0.01 7.61
C LYS A 42 -6.53 0.27 6.32
N TYR A 43 -5.79 0.24 5.25
CA TYR A 43 -6.32 0.49 3.91
C TYR A 43 -5.81 -0.56 2.97
N VAL A 44 -6.52 -0.74 1.88
CA VAL A 44 -6.07 -1.63 0.81
C VAL A 44 -5.88 -0.80 -0.44
N ALA A 45 -4.69 -0.87 -1.00
CA ALA A 45 -4.39 -0.21 -2.27
C ALA A 45 -4.34 -1.25 -3.36
N ARG A 46 -4.95 -0.95 -4.48
CA ARG A 46 -4.98 -1.82 -5.64
C ARG A 46 -4.42 -1.09 -6.84
N PHE A 47 -3.39 -1.67 -7.43
CA PHE A 47 -2.78 -1.13 -8.64
C PHE A 47 -3.12 -2.07 -9.79
N GLY A 48 -3.89 -1.57 -10.70
CA GLY A 48 -4.38 -2.40 -11.79
C GLY A 48 -3.54 -2.41 -13.02
#